data_8e3f278af0b638438fc09ab041d26e59
#
_entry.id   8e3f278af0b638438fc09ab041d26e59
#
_cell.length_a   1.000
_cell.length_b   1.000
_cell.length_c   1.000
_cell.angle_alpha   90.00
_cell.angle_beta   90.00
_cell.angle_gamma   90.00
#
_symmetry.space_group_name_H-M   'P 1'
#
loop_
_entity.id
_entity.type
_entity.pdbx_description
1 polymer ?
#
loop_
_entity_poly.entity_id
_entity_poly.type
_entity_poly.pdbx_seq_one_letter_code
_entity_poly.pdbx_strand_id
1 'polypeptide(L)'
;MVRRIFTLLILYTVLFFIVPAVQSYDFKDGLTEDYFNHWLEQNIIPNYDTSKIEQVHGTQETNIDYSLGSAFDTTNQTVIQSEYEGDFVMMNAPGAFHMPLVRDGIVTGGYTNSGDVSFGKMSIEGMDRDKLRETYGEPLDYIRKQWKRLKVEHEEYDVFDVGNYYAYFFYDIHENYKANGMLIINKDEVIEINELYNHPSQEDNEVMHFNLINASRGEYGYETLERDESADQVAYYHSLDMAENNYFNHDSPDGSTLKDRLINGSVDFRLAGENIATGHTSPIFAHHSLLNSPSHRVNTLNESFDYVGVGIEYDRENVPYYTENYLQK
;
A
#
# COMPACT_ATOMS: atom_id res chain seq x y z
N MET A 1 -14.03 40.91 3.68
CA MET A 1 -12.72 40.59 4.26
C MET A 1 -12.84 39.77 5.55
N VAL A 2 -13.68 40.12 6.51
CA VAL A 2 -13.84 39.44 7.80
C VAL A 2 -14.36 37.99 7.67
N ARG A 3 -15.22 37.66 6.70
CA ARG A 3 -15.78 36.28 6.50
C ARG A 3 -14.75 35.27 6.00
N ARG A 4 -13.74 35.69 5.23
CA ARG A 4 -12.68 34.81 4.74
C ARG A 4 -11.63 34.48 5.81
N ILE A 5 -11.42 35.37 6.76
CA ILE A 5 -10.53 35.16 7.90
C ILE A 5 -11.14 34.15 8.89
N PHE A 6 -12.46 34.19 9.07
CA PHE A 6 -13.15 33.21 9.95
C PHE A 6 -13.16 31.81 9.37
N THR A 7 -13.28 31.64 8.05
CA THR A 7 -13.25 30.32 7.40
C THR A 7 -11.83 29.70 7.46
N LEU A 8 -10.79 30.51 7.29
CA LEU A 8 -9.39 30.09 7.45
C LEU A 8 -9.05 29.73 8.91
N LEU A 9 -9.60 30.43 9.90
CA LEU A 9 -9.39 30.12 11.31
C LEU A 9 -10.10 28.82 11.73
N ILE A 10 -11.26 28.52 11.17
CA ILE A 10 -12.01 27.28 11.43
C ILE A 10 -11.28 26.10 10.77
N LEU A 11 -10.76 26.25 9.56
CA LEU A 11 -9.90 25.19 8.95
C LEU A 11 -8.63 24.93 9.77
N TYR A 12 -8.01 25.98 10.30
CA TYR A 12 -6.80 25.84 11.13
C TYR A 12 -7.08 25.16 12.48
N THR A 13 -8.23 25.42 13.09
CA THR A 13 -8.63 24.78 14.36
C THR A 13 -9.12 23.34 14.18
N VAL A 14 -9.74 23.00 13.05
CA VAL A 14 -10.18 21.61 12.75
C VAL A 14 -8.98 20.71 12.46
N LEU A 15 -7.93 21.21 11.80
CA LEU A 15 -6.67 20.48 11.60
C LEU A 15 -5.88 20.23 12.91
N PHE A 16 -6.06 21.07 13.94
CA PHE A 16 -5.31 20.94 15.21
C PHE A 16 -5.96 20.01 16.24
N PHE A 17 -7.25 19.66 16.10
CA PHE A 17 -7.98 18.93 17.14
C PHE A 17 -8.50 17.53 16.74
N ILE A 18 -8.34 17.09 15.49
CA ILE A 18 -8.90 15.82 15.02
C ILE A 18 -7.85 14.73 14.74
N VAL A 19 -6.56 15.04 14.78
CA VAL A 19 -5.51 14.04 14.55
C VAL A 19 -4.48 14.05 15.68
N PRO A 20 -4.70 13.28 16.75
CA PRO A 20 -3.66 13.13 17.78
C PRO A 20 -2.58 12.08 17.43
N ALA A 21 -2.33 11.79 16.16
CA ALA A 21 -1.27 10.90 15.74
C ALA A 21 -0.57 11.32 14.44
N VAL A 22 -0.97 12.41 13.81
CA VAL A 22 -0.13 13.11 12.84
C VAL A 22 0.36 14.35 13.55
N GLN A 23 1.36 14.20 14.42
CA GLN A 23 2.09 15.33 14.92
C GLN A 23 2.76 16.03 13.75
N SER A 24 2.10 17.13 13.35
CA SER A 24 2.70 18.32 12.80
C SER A 24 4.08 18.14 12.18
N TYR A 25 4.17 17.63 10.99
CA TYR A 25 5.19 18.17 10.12
C TYR A 25 4.72 19.58 9.72
N ASP A 26 5.39 20.54 10.29
CA ASP A 26 5.26 21.95 10.00
C ASP A 26 5.59 22.12 8.51
N PHE A 27 4.58 22.31 7.66
CA PHE A 27 4.73 22.79 6.29
C PHE A 27 5.24 24.24 6.34
N LYS A 28 6.38 24.43 6.97
CA LYS A 28 7.18 25.64 6.93
C LYS A 28 8.30 25.40 5.95
N ASP A 29 8.02 25.54 4.73
CA ASP A 29 8.82 26.19 3.72
C ASP A 29 8.31 25.78 2.34
N GLY A 30 7.32 26.55 1.83
CA GLY A 30 7.35 26.98 0.47
C GLY A 30 7.16 25.97 -0.68
N LEU A 31 6.71 24.77 -0.46
CA LEU A 31 6.19 23.93 -1.55
C LEU A 31 4.73 24.31 -1.78
N THR A 32 4.52 25.42 -2.50
CA THR A 32 3.20 25.77 -3.00
C THR A 32 2.77 24.71 -4.03
N GLU A 33 1.46 24.50 -4.16
CA GLU A 33 0.85 23.69 -5.22
C GLU A 33 1.43 24.03 -6.61
N ASP A 34 1.83 25.27 -6.83
CA ASP A 34 2.52 25.75 -8.04
C ASP A 34 3.94 25.19 -8.22
N TYR A 35 4.72 24.97 -7.16
CA TYR A 35 6.05 24.35 -7.27
C TYR A 35 5.93 22.88 -7.59
N PHE A 36 4.98 22.19 -6.97
CA PHE A 36 4.70 20.78 -7.23
C PHE A 36 4.19 20.58 -8.67
N ASN A 37 3.26 21.41 -9.12
CA ASN A 37 2.75 21.38 -10.48
C ASN A 37 3.85 21.71 -11.51
N HIS A 38 4.72 22.66 -11.20
CA HIS A 38 5.85 23.02 -12.06
C HIS A 38 6.93 21.92 -12.10
N TRP A 39 7.17 21.22 -10.98
CA TRP A 39 8.04 20.05 -10.94
C TRP A 39 7.43 18.89 -11.74
N LEU A 40 6.12 18.65 -11.63
CA LEU A 40 5.39 17.68 -12.43
C LEU A 40 5.51 17.99 -13.94
N GLU A 41 5.36 19.25 -14.34
CA GLU A 41 5.50 19.67 -15.74
C GLU A 41 6.92 19.50 -16.31
N GLN A 42 7.94 19.60 -15.47
CA GLN A 42 9.34 19.50 -15.90
C GLN A 42 9.91 18.07 -15.87
N ASN A 43 9.34 17.17 -15.05
CA ASN A 43 9.90 15.84 -14.79
C ASN A 43 8.98 14.69 -15.22
N ILE A 44 7.76 14.98 -15.66
CA ILE A 44 6.86 13.98 -16.22
C ILE A 44 7.07 13.93 -17.72
N ILE A 45 7.37 12.74 -18.24
CA ILE A 45 7.33 12.44 -19.66
C ILE A 45 5.90 12.74 -20.15
N PRO A 46 5.70 13.70 -21.08
CA PRO A 46 4.37 13.98 -21.59
C PRO A 46 3.96 12.80 -22.47
N ASN A 47 3.06 11.99 -22.00
CA ASN A 47 2.21 11.02 -22.67
C ASN A 47 2.03 9.77 -21.83
N TYR A 48 1.27 9.90 -20.74
CA TYR A 48 0.60 8.76 -20.17
C TYR A 48 -0.54 8.39 -21.15
N ASP A 49 -0.27 7.43 -22.01
CA ASP A 49 -1.27 6.93 -22.98
C ASP A 49 -2.12 5.87 -22.30
N THR A 50 -3.25 6.29 -21.73
CA THR A 50 -4.25 5.38 -21.18
C THR A 50 -4.88 4.43 -22.20
N SER A 51 -4.60 4.60 -23.50
CA SER A 51 -5.14 3.74 -24.56
C SER A 51 -4.45 2.37 -24.65
N LYS A 52 -3.34 2.15 -23.95
CA LYS A 52 -2.63 0.85 -23.92
C LYS A 52 -3.22 -0.16 -22.94
N ILE A 53 -4.16 0.24 -22.09
CA ILE A 53 -4.70 -0.59 -20.99
C ILE A 53 -5.63 -1.73 -21.50
N GLU A 54 -6.00 -1.74 -22.77
CA GLU A 54 -7.05 -2.66 -23.27
C GLU A 54 -6.61 -4.06 -23.70
N GLN A 55 -5.35 -4.47 -23.63
CA GLN A 55 -4.96 -5.75 -24.26
C GLN A 55 -3.88 -6.58 -23.56
N VAL A 56 -4.01 -6.94 -22.29
CA VAL A 56 -3.32 -8.13 -21.77
C VAL A 56 -4.25 -8.94 -20.85
N HIS A 57 -5.38 -9.35 -21.36
CA HIS A 57 -6.09 -10.49 -20.78
C HIS A 57 -5.77 -11.73 -21.61
N GLY A 58 -4.67 -12.37 -21.26
CA GLY A 58 -4.39 -13.74 -21.68
C GLY A 58 -5.39 -14.67 -21.02
N THR A 59 -6.36 -15.12 -21.79
CA THR A 59 -7.44 -16.01 -21.37
C THR A 59 -6.92 -17.38 -20.91
N GLN A 60 -6.70 -17.54 -19.64
CA GLN A 60 -7.04 -18.75 -18.91
C GLN A 60 -7.86 -18.30 -17.71
N GLU A 61 -9.18 -18.48 -17.79
CA GLU A 61 -10.09 -18.30 -16.67
C GLU A 61 -9.74 -19.35 -15.59
N THR A 62 -8.83 -19.00 -14.71
CA THR A 62 -8.58 -19.77 -13.47
C THR A 62 -9.28 -19.03 -12.33
N ASN A 63 -10.60 -19.21 -12.24
CA ASN A 63 -11.34 -18.76 -11.07
C ASN A 63 -10.84 -19.51 -9.85
N ILE A 64 -10.12 -18.81 -8.98
CA ILE A 64 -9.63 -19.31 -7.71
C ILE A 64 -10.59 -18.91 -6.61
N ASP A 65 -11.22 -19.87 -5.95
CA ASP A 65 -12.12 -19.63 -4.83
C ASP A 65 -11.58 -20.19 -3.52
N TYR A 66 -11.39 -19.33 -2.54
CA TYR A 66 -11.04 -19.70 -1.19
C TYR A 66 -12.30 -19.77 -0.31
N SER A 67 -12.69 -20.98 0.06
CA SER A 67 -13.79 -21.17 1.00
C SER A 67 -13.37 -20.78 2.41
N LEU A 68 -13.91 -19.68 2.92
CA LEU A 68 -13.64 -19.20 4.28
C LEU A 68 -14.05 -20.22 5.33
N GLY A 69 -13.17 -20.51 6.28
CA GLY A 69 -13.36 -21.55 7.29
C GLY A 69 -12.98 -22.96 6.83
N SER A 70 -12.51 -23.14 5.60
CA SER A 70 -12.03 -24.44 5.13
C SER A 70 -10.58 -24.70 5.51
N ALA A 71 -10.21 -26.00 5.54
CA ALA A 71 -8.81 -26.39 5.73
C ALA A 71 -7.94 -25.97 4.53
N PHE A 72 -6.72 -25.54 4.82
CA PHE A 72 -5.71 -25.16 3.83
C PHE A 72 -4.37 -25.80 4.17
N ASP A 73 -3.76 -26.48 3.20
CA ASP A 73 -2.44 -27.08 3.36
C ASP A 73 -1.34 -26.09 2.99
N THR A 74 -0.56 -25.69 3.98
CA THR A 74 0.58 -24.78 3.82
C THR A 74 1.90 -25.48 3.51
N THR A 75 1.90 -26.82 3.40
CA THR A 75 3.11 -27.60 3.13
C THR A 75 3.72 -27.20 1.79
N ASN A 76 5.01 -26.88 1.78
CA ASN A 76 5.77 -26.41 0.60
C ASN A 76 5.29 -25.08 0.01
N GLN A 77 4.53 -24.28 0.76
CA GLN A 77 4.15 -22.93 0.38
C GLN A 77 5.10 -21.90 1.02
N THR A 78 5.21 -20.74 0.42
CA THR A 78 5.87 -19.59 1.03
C THR A 78 4.89 -18.96 2.02
N VAL A 79 5.21 -19.11 3.30
CA VAL A 79 4.42 -18.52 4.40
C VAL A 79 5.15 -17.29 4.88
N ILE A 80 4.45 -16.18 5.00
CA ILE A 80 4.92 -14.90 5.53
C ILE A 80 4.05 -14.51 6.73
N GLN A 81 4.68 -14.03 7.77
CA GLN A 81 3.98 -13.55 8.96
C GLN A 81 3.07 -12.38 8.59
N SER A 82 1.94 -12.26 9.23
CA SER A 82 1.03 -11.16 9.07
C SER A 82 0.90 -10.30 10.34
N GLU A 83 0.28 -9.15 10.22
CA GLU A 83 -0.13 -8.32 11.37
C GLU A 83 -1.32 -8.90 12.14
N TYR A 84 -1.89 -10.03 11.69
CA TYR A 84 -3.02 -10.74 12.28
C TYR A 84 -2.55 -11.98 13.05
N GLU A 85 -3.46 -12.73 13.63
CA GLU A 85 -3.16 -13.99 14.34
C GLU A 85 -2.80 -15.14 13.39
N GLY A 86 -3.24 -15.09 12.15
CA GLY A 86 -2.85 -16.03 11.09
C GLY A 86 -1.67 -15.51 10.28
N ASP A 87 -1.12 -16.37 9.41
CA ASP A 87 -0.06 -16.04 8.47
C ASP A 87 -0.60 -15.98 7.05
N PHE A 88 -0.03 -15.09 6.21
CA PHE A 88 -0.31 -15.09 4.79
C PHE A 88 0.46 -16.20 4.06
N VAL A 89 -0.20 -16.85 3.14
CA VAL A 89 0.44 -17.81 2.23
C VAL A 89 0.54 -17.19 0.86
N MET A 90 1.76 -16.88 0.41
CA MET A 90 1.98 -16.27 -0.90
C MET A 90 1.71 -17.26 -2.01
N MET A 91 0.79 -16.94 -2.89
CA MET A 91 0.41 -17.72 -4.04
C MET A 91 0.76 -16.98 -5.33
N ASN A 92 1.68 -17.50 -6.08
CA ASN A 92 2.09 -16.95 -7.37
C ASN A 92 1.39 -17.73 -8.48
N ALA A 93 0.23 -17.25 -8.92
CA ALA A 93 -0.40 -17.72 -10.14
C ALA A 93 -0.16 -16.69 -11.26
N PRO A 94 0.07 -17.12 -12.51
CA PRO A 94 0.20 -16.19 -13.62
C PRO A 94 -1.03 -15.28 -13.75
N GLY A 95 -0.82 -13.96 -13.60
CA GLY A 95 -1.87 -12.94 -13.74
C GLY A 95 -2.80 -12.78 -12.53
N ALA A 96 -2.56 -13.49 -11.42
CA ALA A 96 -3.36 -13.36 -10.22
C ALA A 96 -2.49 -13.39 -8.98
N PHE A 97 -2.31 -12.25 -8.33
CA PHE A 97 -1.64 -12.18 -7.03
C PHE A 97 -2.66 -12.33 -5.90
N HIS A 98 -2.41 -13.27 -5.00
CA HIS A 98 -3.27 -13.50 -3.87
C HIS A 98 -2.54 -14.15 -2.70
N MET A 99 -3.02 -13.88 -1.50
CA MET A 99 -2.49 -14.38 -0.24
C MET A 99 -3.64 -14.79 0.67
N PRO A 100 -4.05 -16.09 0.72
CA PRO A 100 -4.94 -16.52 1.78
C PRO A 100 -4.30 -16.34 3.16
N LEU A 101 -5.07 -15.84 4.12
CA LEU A 101 -4.71 -15.76 5.52
C LEU A 101 -5.11 -17.07 6.20
N VAL A 102 -4.15 -17.75 6.79
CA VAL A 102 -4.34 -19.09 7.36
C VAL A 102 -3.95 -19.10 8.83
N ARG A 103 -4.89 -19.52 9.70
CA ARG A 103 -4.66 -19.73 11.12
C ARG A 103 -5.00 -21.15 11.48
N ASP A 104 -4.09 -21.87 12.13
CA ASP A 104 -4.27 -23.28 12.52
C ASP A 104 -4.70 -24.20 11.35
N GLY A 105 -4.20 -23.94 10.15
CA GLY A 105 -4.54 -24.69 8.94
C GLY A 105 -5.93 -24.39 8.38
N ILE A 106 -6.57 -23.29 8.80
CA ILE A 106 -7.90 -22.85 8.35
C ILE A 106 -7.79 -21.48 7.67
N VAL A 107 -8.47 -21.31 6.53
CA VAL A 107 -8.57 -20.01 5.85
C VAL A 107 -9.47 -19.07 6.67
N THR A 108 -8.87 -18.02 7.23
CA THR A 108 -9.56 -16.98 8.03
C THR A 108 -9.76 -15.67 7.30
N GLY A 109 -9.22 -15.57 6.08
CA GLY A 109 -9.29 -14.37 5.25
C GLY A 109 -8.32 -14.44 4.10
N GLY A 110 -7.89 -13.28 3.60
CA GLY A 110 -6.84 -13.17 2.59
C GLY A 110 -6.90 -11.86 1.83
N TYR A 111 -5.85 -11.64 1.04
CA TYR A 111 -5.72 -10.49 0.15
C TYR A 111 -5.62 -10.93 -1.31
N THR A 112 -6.17 -10.12 -2.22
CA THR A 112 -5.94 -10.23 -3.67
C THR A 112 -6.10 -8.87 -4.35
N ASN A 113 -5.35 -8.65 -5.43
CA ASN A 113 -5.59 -7.57 -6.39
C ASN A 113 -6.20 -8.08 -7.73
N SER A 114 -6.56 -9.36 -7.80
CA SER A 114 -7.10 -9.97 -9.03
C SER A 114 -8.61 -10.23 -8.92
N GLY A 115 -9.34 -9.90 -10.00
CA GLY A 115 -10.75 -10.25 -10.16
C GLY A 115 -11.01 -11.76 -10.26
N ASP A 116 -10.02 -12.53 -10.69
CA ASP A 116 -10.11 -14.00 -10.83
C ASP A 116 -10.05 -14.74 -9.49
N VAL A 117 -9.82 -14.03 -8.39
CA VAL A 117 -9.73 -14.61 -7.05
C VAL A 117 -10.89 -14.15 -6.19
N SER A 118 -11.52 -15.10 -5.50
CA SER A 118 -12.58 -14.85 -4.54
C SER A 118 -12.26 -15.45 -3.15
N PHE A 119 -12.80 -14.81 -2.12
CA PHE A 119 -12.85 -15.34 -0.76
C PHE A 119 -14.32 -15.56 -0.38
N GLY A 120 -14.79 -16.80 -0.47
CA GLY A 120 -16.20 -17.13 -0.41
C GLY A 120 -16.94 -16.53 -1.61
N LYS A 121 -17.87 -15.58 -1.37
CA LYS A 121 -18.62 -14.92 -2.45
C LYS A 121 -18.12 -13.51 -2.75
N MET A 122 -17.02 -13.09 -2.14
CA MET A 122 -16.46 -11.76 -2.29
C MET A 122 -15.38 -11.76 -3.37
N SER A 123 -15.50 -10.85 -4.34
CA SER A 123 -14.57 -10.64 -5.45
C SER A 123 -14.58 -9.17 -5.84
N ILE A 124 -13.51 -8.74 -6.53
CA ILE A 124 -13.40 -7.40 -7.11
C ILE A 124 -13.69 -7.38 -8.62
N GLU A 125 -14.04 -8.53 -9.22
CA GLU A 125 -14.29 -8.63 -10.66
C GLU A 125 -15.41 -7.68 -11.10
N GLY A 126 -15.08 -6.73 -11.97
CA GLY A 126 -16.02 -5.75 -12.51
C GLY A 126 -16.64 -4.80 -11.46
N MET A 127 -16.06 -4.74 -10.26
CA MET A 127 -16.55 -3.92 -9.16
C MET A 127 -15.89 -2.53 -9.17
N ASP A 128 -16.69 -1.57 -8.76
CA ASP A 128 -16.28 -0.21 -8.42
C ASP A 128 -16.95 0.18 -7.08
N ARG A 129 -16.60 1.34 -6.55
CA ARG A 129 -17.11 1.81 -5.26
C ARG A 129 -18.64 1.83 -5.19
N ASP A 130 -19.29 2.30 -6.24
CA ASP A 130 -20.76 2.44 -6.24
C ASP A 130 -21.45 1.07 -6.24
N LYS A 131 -20.95 0.13 -7.04
CA LYS A 131 -21.47 -1.26 -7.06
C LYS A 131 -21.23 -1.99 -5.75
N LEU A 132 -20.07 -1.77 -5.11
CA LEU A 132 -19.76 -2.35 -3.80
C LEU A 132 -20.70 -1.82 -2.73
N ARG A 133 -20.97 -0.52 -2.71
CA ARG A 133 -21.95 0.11 -1.81
C ARG A 133 -23.39 -0.34 -2.11
N GLU A 134 -23.75 -0.54 -3.37
CA GLU A 134 -25.03 -1.14 -3.74
C GLU A 134 -25.15 -2.59 -3.23
N THR A 135 -24.06 -3.36 -3.27
CA THR A 135 -24.04 -4.78 -2.89
C THR A 135 -24.03 -4.98 -1.38
N TYR A 136 -23.17 -4.22 -0.66
CA TYR A 136 -22.91 -4.42 0.77
C TYR A 136 -23.51 -3.35 1.68
N GLY A 137 -24.08 -2.28 1.12
CA GLY A 137 -24.66 -1.16 1.85
C GLY A 137 -23.64 -0.08 2.20
N GLU A 138 -23.94 0.71 3.24
CA GLU A 138 -23.04 1.78 3.68
C GLU A 138 -21.77 1.21 4.31
N PRO A 139 -20.58 1.74 3.96
CA PRO A 139 -19.34 1.31 4.56
C PRO A 139 -19.26 1.68 6.04
N LEU A 140 -18.41 0.98 6.77
CA LEU A 140 -18.17 1.24 8.18
C LEU A 140 -17.27 2.46 8.36
N ASP A 141 -17.62 3.37 9.25
CA ASP A 141 -16.72 4.43 9.72
C ASP A 141 -15.67 3.89 10.70
N TYR A 142 -16.00 2.80 11.40
CA TYR A 142 -15.17 2.22 12.46
C TYR A 142 -15.28 0.70 12.48
N ILE A 143 -14.13 0.04 12.73
CA ILE A 143 -14.11 -1.37 13.14
C ILE A 143 -13.81 -1.50 14.62
N ARG A 144 -14.14 -2.67 15.17
CA ARG A 144 -13.85 -2.99 16.56
C ARG A 144 -12.51 -3.73 16.67
N LYS A 145 -11.62 -3.22 17.53
CA LYS A 145 -10.38 -3.88 17.94
C LYS A 145 -10.38 -3.95 19.47
N GLN A 146 -10.68 -5.12 20.02
CA GLN A 146 -10.95 -5.31 21.46
C GLN A 146 -11.98 -4.31 22.01
N TRP A 147 -11.59 -3.49 22.99
CA TRP A 147 -12.42 -2.43 23.56
C TRP A 147 -12.31 -1.08 22.83
N LYS A 148 -11.41 -0.99 21.85
CA LYS A 148 -11.19 0.22 21.03
C LYS A 148 -12.07 0.19 19.77
N ARG A 149 -12.38 1.37 19.25
CA ARG A 149 -12.93 1.58 17.91
C ARG A 149 -11.82 2.23 17.07
N LEU A 150 -11.50 1.60 15.96
CA LEU A 150 -10.55 2.14 14.99
C LEU A 150 -11.34 2.80 13.87
N LYS A 151 -11.00 4.05 13.56
CA LYS A 151 -11.57 4.75 12.40
C LYS A 151 -11.03 4.10 11.14
N VAL A 152 -11.94 3.76 10.21
CA VAL A 152 -11.61 3.15 8.91
C VAL A 152 -12.27 3.90 7.75
N GLU A 153 -12.94 5.03 8.02
CA GLU A 153 -13.43 5.92 6.98
C GLU A 153 -12.25 6.49 6.21
N HIS A 154 -12.16 6.18 4.92
CA HIS A 154 -11.08 6.59 4.04
C HIS A 154 -11.58 6.82 2.60
N GLU A 155 -10.86 7.61 1.80
CA GLU A 155 -11.22 7.86 0.41
C GLU A 155 -10.78 6.72 -0.51
N GLU A 156 -9.67 6.06 -0.19
CA GLU A 156 -8.99 5.05 -1.02
C GLU A 156 -9.54 3.65 -0.82
N TYR A 157 -10.36 3.41 0.20
CA TYR A 157 -11.01 2.12 0.44
C TYR A 157 -12.28 2.25 1.25
N ASP A 158 -13.18 1.29 1.10
CA ASP A 158 -14.34 1.07 1.96
C ASP A 158 -14.17 -0.22 2.76
N VAL A 159 -14.75 -0.25 3.95
CA VAL A 159 -14.81 -1.44 4.82
C VAL A 159 -16.27 -1.82 5.06
N PHE A 160 -16.61 -3.07 4.79
CA PHE A 160 -17.95 -3.58 4.99
C PHE A 160 -18.00 -4.65 6.08
N ASP A 161 -19.12 -4.69 6.80
CA ASP A 161 -19.46 -5.76 7.75
C ASP A 161 -20.10 -6.92 6.98
N VAL A 162 -19.36 -7.98 6.73
CA VAL A 162 -19.84 -9.16 6.00
C VAL A 162 -19.88 -10.37 6.93
N GLY A 163 -20.90 -10.42 7.78
CA GLY A 163 -21.10 -11.51 8.76
C GLY A 163 -19.97 -11.60 9.78
N ASN A 164 -19.15 -12.63 9.71
CA ASN A 164 -18.00 -12.82 10.61
C ASN A 164 -16.74 -12.12 10.13
N TYR A 165 -16.80 -11.36 9.04
CA TYR A 165 -15.64 -10.78 8.39
C TYR A 165 -15.76 -9.27 8.27
N TYR A 166 -14.60 -8.59 8.28
CA TYR A 166 -14.42 -7.28 7.71
C TYR A 166 -13.91 -7.44 6.29
N ALA A 167 -14.57 -6.80 5.32
CA ALA A 167 -14.17 -6.79 3.93
C ALA A 167 -13.70 -5.39 3.54
N TYR A 168 -12.41 -5.23 3.30
CA TYR A 168 -11.81 -4.02 2.76
C TYR A 168 -11.77 -4.14 1.26
N PHE A 169 -12.25 -3.12 0.54
CA PHE A 169 -12.11 -2.98 -0.90
C PHE A 169 -11.33 -1.72 -1.19
N PHE A 170 -10.15 -1.87 -1.76
CA PHE A 170 -9.29 -0.77 -2.16
C PHE A 170 -9.66 -0.29 -3.56
N TYR A 171 -9.51 1.00 -3.80
CA TYR A 171 -9.90 1.65 -5.03
C TYR A 171 -8.71 2.32 -5.71
N ASP A 172 -8.70 2.28 -7.05
CA ASP A 172 -7.93 3.21 -7.85
C ASP A 172 -8.74 4.50 -8.02
N ILE A 173 -8.34 5.57 -7.31
CA ILE A 173 -9.04 6.86 -7.38
C ILE A 173 -8.85 7.54 -8.75
N HIS A 174 -7.84 7.13 -9.52
CA HIS A 174 -7.56 7.65 -10.87
C HIS A 174 -8.38 6.95 -11.95
N GLU A 175 -8.94 5.77 -11.65
CA GLU A 175 -9.77 4.98 -12.54
C GLU A 175 -11.24 4.90 -12.07
N ASN A 176 -11.85 6.04 -11.75
CA ASN A 176 -13.24 6.13 -11.31
C ASN A 176 -13.58 5.21 -10.13
N TYR A 177 -12.65 5.06 -9.19
CA TYR A 177 -12.81 4.21 -8.01
C TYR A 177 -13.09 2.73 -8.35
N LYS A 178 -12.50 2.23 -9.43
CA LYS A 178 -12.47 0.80 -9.74
C LYS A 178 -11.80 0.06 -8.57
N ALA A 179 -12.38 -1.05 -8.14
CA ALA A 179 -11.74 -1.89 -7.13
C ALA A 179 -10.49 -2.55 -7.72
N ASN A 180 -9.35 -2.34 -7.05
CA ASN A 180 -8.03 -2.85 -7.43
C ASN A 180 -7.36 -3.68 -6.32
N GLY A 181 -8.07 -3.94 -5.24
CA GLY A 181 -7.62 -4.82 -4.16
C GLY A 181 -8.75 -5.15 -3.20
N MET A 182 -8.64 -6.31 -2.56
CA MET A 182 -9.58 -6.77 -1.55
C MET A 182 -8.81 -7.46 -0.43
N LEU A 183 -9.12 -7.09 0.82
CA LEU A 183 -8.60 -7.75 2.02
C LEU A 183 -9.78 -8.20 2.88
N ILE A 184 -9.90 -9.50 3.07
CA ILE A 184 -10.95 -10.11 3.90
C ILE A 184 -10.30 -10.63 5.17
N ILE A 185 -10.86 -10.28 6.33
CA ILE A 185 -10.31 -10.66 7.63
C ILE A 185 -11.43 -11.12 8.55
N ASN A 186 -11.28 -12.28 9.15
CA ASN A 186 -12.17 -12.69 10.23
C ASN A 186 -12.10 -11.67 11.37
N LYS A 187 -13.24 -11.28 11.93
CA LYS A 187 -13.31 -10.27 12.98
C LYS A 187 -12.50 -10.65 14.23
N ASP A 188 -12.41 -11.94 14.54
CA ASP A 188 -11.63 -12.43 15.68
C ASP A 188 -10.14 -12.18 15.48
N GLU A 189 -9.61 -12.26 14.25
CA GLU A 189 -8.22 -11.92 13.91
C GLU A 189 -7.87 -10.47 14.30
N VAL A 190 -8.82 -9.55 14.12
CA VAL A 190 -8.63 -8.13 14.45
C VAL A 190 -8.86 -7.86 15.93
N ILE A 191 -9.86 -8.52 16.54
CA ILE A 191 -10.28 -8.25 17.92
C ILE A 191 -9.20 -8.70 18.92
N GLU A 192 -8.50 -9.79 18.63
CA GLU A 192 -7.51 -10.38 19.53
C GLU A 192 -6.21 -9.59 19.61
N ILE A 193 -5.88 -8.77 18.60
CA ILE A 193 -4.64 -7.99 18.55
C ILE A 193 -4.73 -6.75 19.45
N ASN A 194 -3.78 -6.61 20.37
CA ASN A 194 -3.76 -5.54 21.36
C ASN A 194 -3.24 -4.21 20.86
N GLU A 195 -2.30 -4.22 19.93
CA GLU A 195 -1.55 -3.05 19.47
C GLU A 195 -2.07 -2.54 18.12
N LEU A 196 -1.90 -1.25 17.86
CA LEU A 196 -2.28 -0.67 16.56
C LEU A 196 -1.33 -1.18 15.48
N TYR A 197 -0.04 -1.15 15.77
CA TYR A 197 1.01 -1.68 14.93
C TYR A 197 1.49 -2.99 15.53
N ASN A 198 1.07 -4.10 14.95
CA ASN A 198 1.58 -5.43 15.24
C ASN A 198 2.38 -5.84 14.01
N HIS A 199 3.70 -5.77 14.10
CA HIS A 199 4.54 -6.04 12.96
C HIS A 199 5.12 -7.44 13.03
N PRO A 200 4.94 -8.19 11.95
CA PRO A 200 5.67 -9.41 11.72
C PRO A 200 7.17 -9.12 11.48
N SER A 201 7.86 -10.11 10.96
CA SER A 201 9.25 -9.92 10.57
C SER A 201 9.36 -8.82 9.50
N GLN A 202 10.37 -7.97 9.64
CA GLN A 202 10.69 -6.92 8.66
C GLN A 202 10.89 -7.51 7.26
N GLU A 203 11.63 -8.63 7.16
CA GLU A 203 11.89 -9.35 5.92
C GLU A 203 10.59 -9.79 5.24
N ASP A 204 9.62 -10.32 6.00
CA ASP A 204 8.33 -10.74 5.47
C ASP A 204 7.54 -9.54 4.92
N ASN A 205 7.57 -8.41 5.61
CA ASN A 205 6.94 -7.17 5.13
C ASN A 205 7.60 -6.62 3.86
N GLU A 206 8.92 -6.67 3.75
CA GLU A 206 9.65 -6.27 2.54
C GLU A 206 9.33 -7.20 1.36
N VAL A 207 9.28 -8.51 1.60
CA VAL A 207 8.88 -9.50 0.60
C VAL A 207 7.44 -9.26 0.14
N MET A 208 6.51 -9.04 1.06
CA MET A 208 5.13 -8.70 0.73
C MET A 208 5.06 -7.44 -0.13
N HIS A 209 5.74 -6.37 0.31
CA HIS A 209 5.70 -5.07 -0.37
C HIS A 209 6.26 -5.14 -1.80
N PHE A 210 7.39 -5.82 -2.00
CA PHE A 210 7.96 -6.09 -3.32
C PHE A 210 6.97 -6.83 -4.25
N ASN A 211 6.26 -7.84 -3.72
CA ASN A 211 5.30 -8.59 -4.52
C ASN A 211 4.05 -7.75 -4.84
N LEU A 212 3.60 -6.87 -3.94
CA LEU A 212 2.49 -5.95 -4.21
C LEU A 212 2.82 -4.96 -5.33
N ILE A 213 4.05 -4.41 -5.36
CA ILE A 213 4.53 -3.56 -6.45
C ILE A 213 4.40 -4.30 -7.79
N ASN A 214 4.93 -5.52 -7.87
CA ASN A 214 4.90 -6.31 -9.10
C ASN A 214 3.50 -6.80 -9.47
N ALA A 215 2.66 -7.08 -8.49
CA ALA A 215 1.26 -7.42 -8.70
C ALA A 215 0.50 -6.28 -9.38
N SER A 216 0.66 -5.05 -8.89
CA SER A 216 0.05 -3.89 -9.53
C SER A 216 0.63 -3.61 -10.90
N ARG A 217 1.95 -3.68 -11.08
CA ARG A 217 2.54 -3.54 -12.43
C ARG A 217 1.94 -4.51 -13.43
N GLY A 218 1.79 -5.78 -13.02
CA GLY A 218 1.13 -6.81 -13.86
C GLY A 218 -0.32 -6.48 -14.18
N GLU A 219 -1.09 -5.97 -13.21
CA GLU A 219 -2.49 -5.55 -13.41
C GLU A 219 -2.59 -4.42 -14.44
N TYR A 220 -1.66 -3.46 -14.40
CA TYR A 220 -1.60 -2.33 -15.34
C TYR A 220 -0.85 -2.65 -16.64
N GLY A 221 -0.46 -3.92 -16.86
CA GLY A 221 0.17 -4.37 -18.10
C GLY A 221 1.65 -4.01 -18.27
N TYR A 222 2.34 -3.70 -17.17
CA TYR A 222 3.78 -3.43 -17.13
C TYR A 222 4.56 -4.69 -16.79
N GLU A 223 5.79 -4.78 -17.29
CA GLU A 223 6.74 -5.81 -16.90
C GLU A 223 7.07 -5.71 -15.42
N THR A 224 7.29 -6.86 -14.78
CA THR A 224 7.70 -6.93 -13.38
C THR A 224 9.13 -6.44 -13.20
N LEU A 225 9.43 -5.85 -12.05
CA LEU A 225 10.77 -5.43 -11.67
C LEU A 225 11.51 -6.59 -11.00
N GLU A 226 12.82 -6.66 -11.23
CA GLU A 226 13.70 -7.54 -10.46
C GLU A 226 14.05 -6.88 -9.11
N ARG A 227 14.22 -7.70 -8.06
CA ARG A 227 14.68 -7.20 -6.76
C ARG A 227 16.19 -6.94 -6.82
N ASP A 228 16.63 -5.79 -6.32
CA ASP A 228 18.05 -5.43 -6.22
C ASP A 228 18.49 -5.34 -4.76
N GLU A 229 19.29 -6.31 -4.31
CA GLU A 229 19.72 -6.40 -2.91
C GLU A 229 20.53 -5.18 -2.43
N SER A 230 21.30 -4.55 -3.33
CA SER A 230 22.05 -3.34 -2.98
C SER A 230 21.13 -2.14 -2.80
N ALA A 231 20.11 -2.04 -3.64
CA ALA A 231 19.08 -1.03 -3.50
C ALA A 231 18.16 -1.28 -2.28
N ASP A 232 17.90 -2.55 -1.93
CA ASP A 232 17.22 -2.91 -0.67
C ASP A 232 17.96 -2.32 0.54
N GLN A 233 19.29 -2.52 0.59
CA GLN A 233 20.09 -1.98 1.68
C GLN A 233 20.04 -0.45 1.75
N VAL A 234 20.09 0.24 0.61
CA VAL A 234 19.99 1.71 0.57
C VAL A 234 18.60 2.15 1.04
N ALA A 235 17.54 1.48 0.60
CA ALA A 235 16.17 1.75 1.01
C ALA A 235 15.99 1.51 2.53
N TYR A 236 16.49 0.38 3.02
CA TYR A 236 16.47 0.06 4.44
C TYR A 236 17.15 1.13 5.29
N TYR A 237 18.39 1.53 4.94
CA TYR A 237 19.09 2.56 5.70
C TYR A 237 18.42 3.92 5.66
N HIS A 238 17.70 4.25 4.60
CA HIS A 238 16.92 5.48 4.57
C HIS A 238 15.67 5.39 5.46
N SER A 239 14.96 4.26 5.45
CA SER A 239 13.85 4.01 6.37
C SER A 239 14.31 4.02 7.84
N LEU A 240 15.46 3.41 8.14
CA LEU A 240 16.09 3.44 9.46
C LEU A 240 16.46 4.86 9.90
N ASP A 241 17.07 5.64 8.99
CA ASP A 241 17.46 7.04 9.28
C ASP A 241 16.23 7.90 9.58
N MET A 242 15.16 7.76 8.79
CA MET A 242 13.88 8.44 9.06
C MET A 242 13.29 8.03 10.42
N ALA A 243 13.26 6.74 10.72
CA ALA A 243 12.68 6.20 11.96
C ALA A 243 13.48 6.60 13.20
N GLU A 244 14.82 6.51 13.17
CA GLU A 244 15.68 6.84 14.31
C GLU A 244 15.77 8.35 14.60
N ASN A 245 15.78 9.17 13.53
CA ASN A 245 15.94 10.61 13.63
C ASN A 245 14.61 11.37 13.59
N ASN A 246 13.48 10.65 13.51
CA ASN A 246 12.13 11.19 13.57
C ASN A 246 11.88 12.30 12.52
N TYR A 247 12.18 11.99 11.26
CA TYR A 247 11.83 12.82 10.12
C TYR A 247 11.19 11.99 9.01
N PHE A 248 10.56 12.66 8.05
CA PHE A 248 9.97 12.01 6.87
C PHE A 248 10.21 12.90 5.65
N ASN A 249 11.23 12.58 4.87
CA ASN A 249 11.65 13.35 3.70
C ASN A 249 12.52 12.48 2.79
N HIS A 250 12.52 12.78 1.48
CA HIS A 250 13.43 12.17 0.50
C HIS A 250 14.90 12.54 0.75
N ASP A 251 15.19 13.74 1.24
CA ASP A 251 16.53 14.16 1.59
C ASP A 251 16.78 13.92 3.08
N SER A 252 17.94 13.32 3.39
CA SER A 252 18.38 13.14 4.79
C SER A 252 18.74 14.47 5.45
N PRO A 253 18.68 14.60 6.78
CA PRO A 253 19.00 15.86 7.48
C PRO A 253 20.41 16.39 7.24
N ASP A 254 21.35 15.53 6.83
CA ASP A 254 22.71 15.92 6.45
C ASP A 254 22.81 16.46 5.01
N GLY A 255 21.70 16.46 4.25
CA GLY A 255 21.60 16.89 2.86
C GLY A 255 21.88 15.79 1.83
N SER A 256 22.01 14.54 2.27
CA SER A 256 22.19 13.39 1.35
C SER A 256 20.90 13.13 0.58
N THR A 257 20.96 13.19 -0.75
CA THR A 257 19.85 12.88 -1.66
C THR A 257 19.79 11.37 -1.95
N LEU A 258 18.70 10.89 -2.60
CA LEU A 258 18.63 9.53 -3.14
C LEU A 258 19.90 9.18 -3.94
N LYS A 259 20.32 10.08 -4.85
CA LYS A 259 21.51 9.86 -5.67
C LYS A 259 22.75 9.63 -4.81
N ASP A 260 22.96 10.43 -3.77
CA ASP A 260 24.11 10.30 -2.88
C ASP A 260 24.07 8.98 -2.13
N ARG A 261 22.91 8.57 -1.63
CA ARG A 261 22.72 7.27 -0.95
C ARG A 261 23.03 6.09 -1.88
N LEU A 262 22.51 6.11 -3.13
CA LEU A 262 22.77 5.05 -4.12
C LEU A 262 24.27 4.96 -4.49
N ILE A 263 24.94 6.09 -4.70
CA ILE A 263 26.39 6.12 -4.98
C ILE A 263 27.18 5.58 -3.78
N ASN A 264 26.86 6.00 -2.57
CA ASN A 264 27.51 5.54 -1.36
C ASN A 264 27.27 4.04 -1.10
N GLY A 265 26.08 3.52 -1.46
CA GLY A 265 25.76 2.11 -1.46
C GLY A 265 26.36 1.29 -2.61
N SER A 266 27.12 1.95 -3.51
CA SER A 266 27.71 1.31 -4.70
C SER A 266 26.67 0.67 -5.64
N VAL A 267 25.48 1.26 -5.71
CA VAL A 267 24.40 0.83 -6.60
C VAL A 267 24.61 1.44 -7.97
N ASP A 268 24.64 0.61 -9.02
CA ASP A 268 24.71 1.07 -10.40
C ASP A 268 23.31 1.46 -10.90
N PHE A 269 23.19 2.64 -11.50
CA PHE A 269 21.93 3.12 -12.10
C PHE A 269 22.17 4.17 -13.18
N ARG A 270 21.24 4.25 -14.13
CA ARG A 270 21.13 5.32 -15.14
C ARG A 270 20.00 6.28 -14.79
N LEU A 271 18.88 5.72 -14.30
CA LEU A 271 17.71 6.43 -13.81
C LEU A 271 17.35 5.86 -12.46
N ALA A 272 16.94 6.71 -11.55
CA ALA A 272 16.44 6.30 -10.23
C ALA A 272 15.22 7.13 -9.83
N GLY A 273 14.31 6.51 -9.10
CA GLY A 273 13.15 7.14 -8.45
C GLY A 273 12.98 6.60 -7.04
N GLU A 274 12.34 7.36 -6.18
CA GLU A 274 12.09 6.94 -4.80
C GLU A 274 10.65 7.23 -4.42
N ASN A 275 10.03 6.27 -3.74
CA ASN A 275 8.80 6.46 -2.99
C ASN A 275 9.09 6.24 -1.51
N ILE A 276 8.46 7.05 -0.67
CA ILE A 276 8.48 6.85 0.79
C ILE A 276 7.07 6.91 1.35
N ALA A 277 6.80 6.10 2.38
CA ALA A 277 5.54 6.12 3.12
C ALA A 277 5.78 5.87 4.61
N THR A 278 4.86 6.32 5.46
CA THR A 278 4.90 6.05 6.90
C THR A 278 3.50 5.99 7.50
N GLY A 279 3.36 5.33 8.65
CA GLY A 279 2.14 5.31 9.45
C GLY A 279 1.06 4.34 8.98
N HIS A 280 1.31 3.54 7.96
CA HIS A 280 0.39 2.50 7.49
C HIS A 280 0.52 1.23 8.32
N THR A 281 -0.60 0.57 8.62
CA THR A 281 -0.62 -0.61 9.50
C THR A 281 -0.01 -1.86 8.86
N SER A 282 0.11 -1.91 7.54
CA SER A 282 0.78 -3.00 6.82
C SER A 282 1.23 -2.56 5.42
N PRO A 283 2.07 -3.38 4.75
CA PRO A 283 2.49 -3.16 3.36
C PRO A 283 1.32 -3.03 2.38
N ILE A 284 0.20 -3.71 2.62
CA ILE A 284 -1.01 -3.63 1.77
C ILE A 284 -1.54 -2.19 1.75
N PHE A 285 -1.73 -1.57 2.93
CA PHE A 285 -2.23 -0.20 3.02
C PHE A 285 -1.22 0.83 2.49
N ALA A 286 0.08 0.63 2.78
CA ALA A 286 1.14 1.50 2.26
C ALA A 286 1.17 1.48 0.73
N HIS A 287 1.12 0.29 0.13
CA HIS A 287 1.15 0.11 -1.31
C HIS A 287 -0.05 0.79 -2.00
N HIS A 288 -1.28 0.57 -1.52
CA HIS A 288 -2.46 1.20 -2.12
C HIS A 288 -2.43 2.72 -1.97
N SER A 289 -1.93 3.25 -0.86
CA SER A 289 -1.78 4.69 -0.67
C SER A 289 -0.72 5.28 -1.61
N LEU A 290 0.43 4.63 -1.78
CA LEU A 290 1.45 5.04 -2.75
C LEU A 290 0.92 4.98 -4.19
N LEU A 291 0.17 3.93 -4.54
CA LEU A 291 -0.41 3.78 -5.87
C LEU A 291 -1.47 4.85 -6.17
N ASN A 292 -2.18 5.34 -5.16
CA ASN A 292 -3.16 6.42 -5.29
C ASN A 292 -2.54 7.83 -5.26
N SER A 293 -1.31 7.97 -4.80
CA SER A 293 -0.59 9.24 -4.85
C SER A 293 0.02 9.46 -6.24
N PRO A 294 -0.33 10.55 -6.97
CA PRO A 294 0.12 10.74 -8.36
C PRO A 294 1.65 10.69 -8.53
N SER A 295 2.39 11.31 -7.60
CA SER A 295 3.87 11.35 -7.64
C SER A 295 4.50 9.98 -7.41
N HIS A 296 3.93 9.16 -6.53
CA HIS A 296 4.45 7.83 -6.22
C HIS A 296 4.04 6.80 -7.30
N ARG A 297 2.78 6.90 -7.77
CA ARG A 297 2.26 6.06 -8.86
C ARG A 297 3.14 6.10 -10.12
N VAL A 298 3.64 7.29 -10.47
CA VAL A 298 4.54 7.46 -11.63
C VAL A 298 5.80 6.60 -11.51
N ASN A 299 6.37 6.45 -10.32
CA ASN A 299 7.51 5.57 -10.11
C ASN A 299 7.10 4.10 -10.20
N THR A 300 6.03 3.70 -9.48
CA THR A 300 5.56 2.30 -9.47
C THR A 300 5.24 1.78 -10.87
N LEU A 301 4.62 2.61 -11.72
CA LEU A 301 4.16 2.22 -13.06
C LEU A 301 5.09 2.70 -14.18
N ASN A 302 6.33 3.10 -13.90
CA ASN A 302 7.27 3.53 -14.91
C ASN A 302 7.85 2.35 -15.70
N GLU A 303 7.69 2.38 -17.03
CA GLU A 303 8.22 1.35 -17.94
C GLU A 303 9.77 1.34 -18.02
N SER A 304 10.41 2.47 -17.63
CA SER A 304 11.86 2.61 -17.73
C SER A 304 12.62 1.95 -16.60
N PHE A 305 11.94 1.56 -15.52
CA PHE A 305 12.60 0.87 -14.43
C PHE A 305 12.61 -0.64 -14.66
N ASP A 306 13.74 -1.26 -14.31
CA ASP A 306 13.98 -2.69 -14.43
C ASP A 306 14.11 -3.35 -13.05
N TYR A 307 14.49 -2.57 -12.02
CA TYR A 307 14.76 -3.06 -10.67
C TYR A 307 14.08 -2.21 -9.62
N VAL A 308 13.84 -2.82 -8.46
CA VAL A 308 13.41 -2.11 -7.26
C VAL A 308 14.08 -2.68 -6.02
N GLY A 309 14.48 -1.78 -5.11
CA GLY A 309 14.88 -2.13 -3.75
C GLY A 309 13.81 -1.65 -2.77
N VAL A 310 13.48 -2.48 -1.79
CA VAL A 310 12.49 -2.18 -0.74
C VAL A 310 13.15 -2.27 0.62
N GLY A 311 12.96 -1.25 1.44
CA GLY A 311 13.42 -1.23 2.82
C GLY A 311 12.34 -0.72 3.76
N ILE A 312 12.12 -1.45 4.85
CA ILE A 312 11.12 -1.11 5.87
C ILE A 312 11.81 -1.09 7.22
N GLU A 313 11.52 -0.10 8.04
CA GLU A 313 11.98 -0.04 9.43
C GLU A 313 10.92 0.60 10.31
N TYR A 314 11.01 0.39 11.59
CA TYR A 314 10.04 0.81 12.58
C TYR A 314 10.68 1.77 13.59
N ASP A 315 9.96 2.83 13.95
CA ASP A 315 10.39 3.69 15.03
C ASP A 315 10.14 3.06 16.42
N ARG A 316 10.43 3.81 17.49
CA ARG A 316 10.27 3.35 18.88
C ARG A 316 8.81 3.10 19.30
N GLU A 317 7.85 3.61 18.52
CA GLU A 317 6.42 3.43 18.72
C GLU A 317 5.86 2.36 17.77
N ASN A 318 6.74 1.61 17.09
CA ASN A 318 6.44 0.64 16.06
C ASN A 318 5.74 1.25 14.81
N VAL A 319 5.89 2.56 14.57
CA VAL A 319 5.38 3.16 13.34
C VAL A 319 6.30 2.79 12.19
N PRO A 320 5.78 2.19 11.09
CA PRO A 320 6.60 1.78 9.97
C PRO A 320 6.97 2.94 9.06
N TYR A 321 8.19 2.89 8.55
CA TYR A 321 8.72 3.71 7.47
C TYR A 321 9.07 2.81 6.30
N TYR A 322 8.58 3.15 5.11
CA TYR A 322 8.76 2.41 3.88
C TYR A 322 9.58 3.25 2.91
N THR A 323 10.53 2.62 2.22
CA THR A 323 11.27 3.22 1.11
C THR A 323 11.32 2.24 -0.05
N GLU A 324 10.96 2.71 -1.24
CA GLU A 324 11.06 1.99 -2.52
C GLU A 324 12.05 2.74 -3.41
N ASN A 325 13.15 2.10 -3.80
CA ASN A 325 14.16 2.64 -4.70
C ASN A 325 14.04 1.97 -6.08
N TYR A 326 13.48 2.67 -7.05
CA TYR A 326 13.31 2.21 -8.43
C TYR A 326 14.53 2.55 -9.26
N LEU A 327 15.00 1.61 -10.08
CA LEU A 327 16.23 1.76 -10.85
C LEU A 327 16.08 1.29 -12.31
N GLN A 328 16.74 2.02 -13.22
CA GLN A 328 17.15 1.54 -14.53
C GLN A 328 18.66 1.33 -14.51
N LYS A 329 19.13 0.17 -14.90
CA LYS A 329 20.56 -0.16 -15.01
C LYS A 329 21.10 -0.15 -16.44
#